data_e31e3397d5bdc1c876b5e3e9e60e71a9
#
_entry.id   e31e3397d5bdc1c876b5e3e9e60e71a9
#
_cell.length_a   1.000
_cell.length_b   1.000
_cell.length_c   1.000
_cell.angle_alpha   90.00
_cell.angle_beta   90.00
_cell.angle_gamma   90.00
#
_symmetry.space_group_name_H-M   'P 1'
#
loop_
_entity.id
_entity.type
_entity.pdbx_description
1 polymer ?
#
loop_
_entity_poly.entity_id
_entity_poly.type
_entity_poly.pdbx_seq_one_letter_code
_entity_poly.pdbx_strand_id
1 'polypeptide(L)'
;MKPMSGRPVLTPVRTGPDSAHPEPAVPWMLPALAAALGTELRCRADQEQDLMRRAQAAPTERRRRDIVECRHANTEALKAIVRTHGWPTTDQVGDPASTAALMILLHAPDLDFQLRCRDLIAEAVLEGRCSAVHLAYIADHCAVEQGQPQFYGTRVSPETLRPYPVRQPQTLDERRHDVGLGPLAEQTRALRRVADPRS
;
A
#
# COMPACT_ATOMS: atom_id res chain seq x y z
N MET A 1 -32.25 40.81 60.53
CA MET A 1 -33.24 39.73 60.38
C MET A 1 -32.93 38.97 59.10
N LYS A 2 -32.46 37.73 59.23
CA LYS A 2 -32.47 36.74 58.16
C LYS A 2 -33.90 36.29 57.94
N PRO A 3 -34.23 35.84 56.72
CA PRO A 3 -34.31 34.42 56.42
C PRO A 3 -33.88 34.13 54.99
N MET A 4 -33.54 32.99 54.71
CA MET A 4 -33.78 31.60 54.64
C MET A 4 -33.44 31.06 53.26
N SER A 5 -32.57 30.13 53.30
CA SER A 5 -32.09 29.21 52.29
C SER A 5 -33.23 28.53 51.49
N GLY A 6 -33.15 28.61 50.19
CA GLY A 6 -33.88 27.73 49.26
C GLY A 6 -32.88 26.84 48.53
N ARG A 7 -32.83 25.54 48.89
CA ARG A 7 -32.09 24.51 48.15
C ARG A 7 -32.78 24.26 46.81
N PRO A 8 -32.03 24.20 45.70
CA PRO A 8 -32.56 23.66 44.48
C PRO A 8 -32.69 22.14 44.57
N VAL A 9 -33.86 21.66 44.27
CA VAL A 9 -34.21 20.25 44.13
C VAL A 9 -33.57 19.76 42.80
N LEU A 10 -32.61 18.84 42.92
CA LEU A 10 -32.05 18.14 41.80
C LEU A 10 -33.08 17.13 41.25
N THR A 11 -33.68 17.42 40.11
CA THR A 11 -34.41 16.43 39.32
C THR A 11 -33.43 15.40 38.75
N PRO A 12 -33.75 14.09 38.78
CA PRO A 12 -32.88 13.09 38.18
C PRO A 12 -32.89 13.24 36.66
N VAL A 13 -31.67 13.36 36.10
CA VAL A 13 -31.46 13.28 34.64
C VAL A 13 -31.88 11.87 34.20
N ARG A 14 -32.90 11.80 33.39
CA ARG A 14 -33.26 10.58 32.67
C ARG A 14 -32.10 10.14 31.83
N THR A 15 -31.48 9.01 32.17
CA THR A 15 -30.58 8.27 31.30
C THR A 15 -31.39 7.83 30.08
N GLY A 16 -31.10 8.47 28.93
CA GLY A 16 -31.63 8.02 27.63
C GLY A 16 -31.06 6.65 27.26
N PRO A 17 -31.82 5.88 26.51
CA PRO A 17 -31.39 4.54 26.14
C PRO A 17 -30.29 4.58 25.12
N ASP A 18 -29.37 3.65 25.32
CA ASP A 18 -28.52 2.97 24.31
C ASP A 18 -27.59 3.85 23.47
N SER A 19 -26.34 3.75 23.88
CA SER A 19 -25.22 3.82 22.95
C SER A 19 -25.40 2.65 21.95
N ALA A 20 -26.06 2.96 20.85
CA ALA A 20 -26.05 2.06 19.70
C ALA A 20 -24.57 1.83 19.33
N HIS A 21 -24.08 0.65 19.62
CA HIS A 21 -22.84 0.16 19.00
C HIS A 21 -23.05 0.30 17.50
N PRO A 22 -22.12 0.91 16.75
CA PRO A 22 -22.24 0.91 15.30
C PRO A 22 -22.33 -0.55 14.85
N GLU A 23 -23.42 -0.89 14.17
CA GLU A 23 -23.56 -2.18 13.53
C GLU A 23 -22.29 -2.42 12.70
N PRO A 24 -21.72 -3.65 12.73
CA PRO A 24 -20.57 -3.95 11.91
C PRO A 24 -20.97 -3.63 10.47
N ALA A 25 -20.21 -2.73 9.84
CA ALA A 25 -20.43 -2.36 8.44
C ALA A 25 -20.55 -3.65 7.62
N VAL A 26 -21.70 -3.82 6.94
CA VAL A 26 -21.95 -4.98 6.08
C VAL A 26 -20.75 -5.08 5.14
N PRO A 27 -20.05 -6.23 5.10
CA PRO A 27 -18.90 -6.36 4.20
C PRO A 27 -19.42 -6.07 2.78
N TRP A 28 -18.95 -4.97 2.16
CA TRP A 28 -19.37 -4.59 0.80
C TRP A 28 -18.92 -5.63 -0.25
N MET A 29 -18.07 -6.59 0.16
CA MET A 29 -17.63 -7.72 -0.64
C MET A 29 -17.94 -9.05 0.06
N LEU A 30 -18.56 -9.99 -0.66
CA LEU A 30 -18.82 -11.33 -0.14
C LEU A 30 -17.48 -12.03 0.19
N PRO A 31 -17.36 -12.74 1.34
CA PRO A 31 -16.11 -13.40 1.75
C PRO A 31 -15.54 -14.35 0.68
N ALA A 32 -16.39 -15.07 -0.04
CA ALA A 32 -15.95 -15.97 -1.11
C ALA A 32 -15.32 -15.21 -2.28
N LEU A 33 -15.86 -14.05 -2.65
CA LEU A 33 -15.30 -13.18 -3.68
C LEU A 33 -13.98 -12.57 -3.23
N ALA A 34 -13.89 -12.10 -2.00
CA ALA A 34 -12.65 -11.57 -1.42
C ALA A 34 -11.53 -12.62 -1.44
N ALA A 35 -11.83 -13.87 -1.05
CA ALA A 35 -10.89 -14.97 -1.08
C ALA A 35 -10.44 -15.33 -2.51
N ALA A 36 -11.37 -15.31 -3.48
CA ALA A 36 -11.07 -15.54 -4.89
C ALA A 36 -10.16 -14.47 -5.47
N LEU A 37 -10.49 -13.19 -5.24
CA LEU A 37 -9.65 -12.05 -5.66
C LEU A 37 -8.28 -12.09 -5.00
N GLY A 38 -8.21 -12.41 -3.71
CA GLY A 38 -6.94 -12.54 -3.00
C GLY A 38 -6.07 -13.66 -3.57
N THR A 39 -6.66 -14.77 -3.97
CA THR A 39 -5.94 -15.88 -4.64
C THR A 39 -5.45 -15.45 -6.02
N GLU A 40 -6.30 -14.81 -6.81
CA GLU A 40 -5.96 -14.32 -8.14
C GLU A 40 -4.78 -13.34 -8.11
N LEU A 41 -4.83 -12.34 -7.23
CA LEU A 41 -3.77 -11.32 -7.09
C LEU A 41 -2.42 -11.97 -6.75
N ARG A 42 -2.39 -12.90 -5.81
CA ARG A 42 -1.15 -13.62 -5.45
C ARG A 42 -0.63 -14.45 -6.62
N CYS A 43 -1.48 -15.25 -7.27
CA CYS A 43 -1.06 -16.04 -8.41
C CYS A 43 -0.46 -15.19 -9.54
N ARG A 44 -1.03 -14.01 -9.82
CA ARG A 44 -0.51 -13.07 -10.82
C ARG A 44 0.85 -12.51 -10.45
N ALA A 45 1.02 -12.07 -9.21
CA ALA A 45 2.30 -11.56 -8.72
C ALA A 45 3.39 -12.65 -8.72
N ASP A 46 3.06 -13.87 -8.28
CA ASP A 46 3.97 -15.01 -8.27
C ASP A 46 4.40 -15.40 -9.69
N GLN A 47 3.47 -15.40 -10.65
CA GLN A 47 3.77 -15.67 -12.06
C GLN A 47 4.76 -14.64 -12.63
N GLU A 48 4.55 -13.36 -12.35
CA GLU A 48 5.47 -12.31 -12.81
C GLU A 48 6.86 -12.47 -12.19
N GLN A 49 6.93 -12.75 -10.89
CA GLN A 49 8.21 -13.01 -10.22
C GLN A 49 8.95 -14.21 -10.79
N ASP A 50 8.23 -15.28 -11.16
CA ASP A 50 8.82 -16.44 -11.83
C ASP A 50 9.41 -16.08 -13.19
N LEU A 51 8.70 -15.30 -13.99
CA LEU A 51 9.20 -14.82 -15.27
C LEU A 51 10.45 -13.95 -15.09
N MET A 52 10.45 -13.06 -14.12
CA MET A 52 11.61 -12.22 -13.81
C MET A 52 12.83 -13.06 -13.39
N ARG A 53 12.66 -14.02 -12.48
CA ARG A 53 13.74 -14.95 -12.06
C ARG A 53 14.31 -15.72 -13.24
N ARG A 54 13.48 -16.25 -14.13
CA ARG A 54 13.91 -16.95 -15.34
C ARG A 54 14.66 -16.04 -16.31
N ALA A 55 14.22 -14.78 -16.43
CA ALA A 55 14.89 -13.80 -17.28
C ALA A 55 16.24 -13.37 -16.71
N GLN A 56 16.38 -13.26 -15.39
CA GLN A 56 17.67 -13.00 -14.73
C GLN A 56 18.65 -14.17 -14.91
N ALA A 57 18.19 -15.41 -14.75
CA ALA A 57 19.03 -16.61 -14.90
C ALA A 57 19.53 -16.82 -16.34
N ALA A 58 18.73 -16.47 -17.35
CA ALA A 58 19.11 -16.58 -18.75
C ALA A 58 18.37 -15.51 -19.58
N PRO A 59 18.96 -14.32 -19.76
CA PRO A 59 18.35 -13.22 -20.48
C PRO A 59 18.17 -13.53 -21.97
N THR A 60 16.90 -13.45 -22.45
CA THR A 60 16.57 -13.58 -23.87
C THR A 60 15.50 -12.56 -24.22
N GLU A 61 15.41 -12.17 -25.48
CA GLU A 61 14.40 -11.24 -25.97
C GLU A 61 12.97 -11.80 -25.77
N ARG A 62 12.80 -13.10 -25.97
CA ARG A 62 11.53 -13.78 -25.71
C ARG A 62 11.09 -13.60 -24.25
N ARG A 63 11.99 -13.85 -23.28
CA ARG A 63 11.66 -13.70 -21.84
C ARG A 63 11.34 -12.27 -21.45
N ARG A 64 12.00 -11.28 -22.08
CA ARG A 64 11.64 -9.86 -21.87
C ARG A 64 10.22 -9.59 -22.36
N ARG A 65 9.84 -10.09 -23.53
CA ARG A 65 8.47 -9.97 -24.04
C ARG A 65 7.45 -10.66 -23.14
N ASP A 66 7.75 -11.88 -22.68
CA ASP A 66 6.87 -12.62 -21.77
C ASP A 66 6.58 -11.81 -20.47
N ILE A 67 7.58 -11.10 -19.93
CA ILE A 67 7.41 -10.22 -18.77
C ILE A 67 6.50 -9.02 -19.12
N VAL A 68 6.72 -8.37 -20.26
CA VAL A 68 5.90 -7.22 -20.69
C VAL A 68 4.45 -7.63 -20.89
N GLU A 69 4.19 -8.75 -21.54
CA GLU A 69 2.85 -9.30 -21.73
C GLU A 69 2.18 -9.64 -20.39
N CYS A 70 2.90 -10.28 -19.48
CA CYS A 70 2.41 -10.59 -18.14
C CYS A 70 2.04 -9.31 -17.36
N ARG A 71 2.89 -8.29 -17.36
CA ARG A 71 2.63 -7.00 -16.73
C ARG A 71 1.41 -6.30 -17.29
N HIS A 72 1.27 -6.31 -18.61
CA HIS A 72 0.08 -5.75 -19.25
C HIS A 72 -1.19 -6.48 -18.80
N ALA A 73 -1.21 -7.81 -18.86
CA ALA A 73 -2.36 -8.61 -18.42
C ALA A 73 -2.68 -8.41 -16.93
N ASN A 74 -1.66 -8.33 -16.07
CA ASN A 74 -1.80 -8.06 -14.65
C ASN A 74 -2.38 -6.66 -14.40
N THR A 75 -1.91 -5.66 -15.14
CA THR A 75 -2.42 -4.27 -15.04
C THR A 75 -3.90 -4.20 -15.41
N GLU A 76 -4.30 -4.83 -16.52
CA GLU A 76 -5.71 -4.82 -16.93
C GLU A 76 -6.62 -5.57 -15.94
N ALA A 77 -6.16 -6.68 -15.38
CA ALA A 77 -6.87 -7.38 -14.32
C ALA A 77 -7.03 -6.49 -13.06
N LEU A 78 -5.95 -5.83 -12.61
CA LEU A 78 -6.02 -4.93 -11.46
C LEU A 78 -6.92 -3.73 -11.74
N LYS A 79 -6.90 -3.15 -12.95
CA LYS A 79 -7.82 -2.07 -13.34
C LYS A 79 -9.28 -2.53 -13.26
N ALA A 80 -9.58 -3.76 -13.69
CA ALA A 80 -10.93 -4.32 -13.59
C ALA A 80 -11.37 -4.48 -12.13
N ILE A 81 -10.50 -5.01 -11.27
CA ILE A 81 -10.74 -5.16 -9.83
C ILE A 81 -11.00 -3.78 -9.20
N VAL A 82 -10.10 -2.82 -9.41
CA VAL A 82 -10.20 -1.47 -8.82
C VAL A 82 -11.46 -0.75 -9.28
N ARG A 83 -11.82 -0.87 -10.56
CA ARG A 83 -13.05 -0.25 -11.10
C ARG A 83 -14.32 -0.81 -10.46
N THR A 84 -14.35 -2.12 -10.16
CA THR A 84 -15.55 -2.80 -9.68
C THR A 84 -15.64 -2.80 -8.15
N HIS A 85 -14.51 -2.88 -7.46
CA HIS A 85 -14.43 -3.15 -6.03
C HIS A 85 -13.61 -2.13 -5.23
N GLY A 86 -13.02 -1.12 -5.88
CA GLY A 86 -12.06 -0.23 -5.25
C GLY A 86 -10.69 -0.90 -5.05
N TRP A 87 -9.81 -0.26 -4.28
CA TRP A 87 -8.51 -0.84 -3.95
C TRP A 87 -8.67 -2.09 -3.08
N PRO A 88 -8.01 -3.24 -3.40
CA PRO A 88 -8.08 -4.46 -2.59
C PRO A 88 -7.30 -4.28 -1.27
N THR A 89 -8.01 -3.85 -0.24
CA THR A 89 -7.43 -3.52 1.07
C THR A 89 -7.10 -4.76 1.90
N THR A 90 -6.24 -4.58 2.92
CA THR A 90 -5.76 -5.68 3.78
C THR A 90 -6.89 -6.38 4.55
N ASP A 91 -7.88 -5.61 5.02
CA ASP A 91 -9.05 -6.14 5.71
C ASP A 91 -9.97 -6.98 4.82
N GLN A 92 -9.93 -6.76 3.50
CA GLN A 92 -10.77 -7.46 2.52
C GLN A 92 -10.14 -8.73 1.98
N VAL A 93 -8.92 -8.61 1.44
CA VAL A 93 -8.26 -9.70 0.72
C VAL A 93 -7.10 -10.33 1.50
N GLY A 94 -6.79 -9.77 2.68
CA GLY A 94 -5.64 -10.15 3.49
C GLY A 94 -4.35 -9.48 3.03
N ASP A 95 -3.39 -9.34 3.96
CA ASP A 95 -2.12 -8.64 3.73
C ASP A 95 -1.30 -9.19 2.54
N PRO A 96 -1.12 -10.52 2.37
CA PRO A 96 -0.37 -11.04 1.23
C PRO A 96 -0.96 -10.67 -0.13
N ALA A 97 -2.29 -10.62 -0.24
CA ALA A 97 -2.97 -10.29 -1.49
C ALA A 97 -2.98 -8.78 -1.76
N SER A 98 -3.15 -7.96 -0.73
CA SER A 98 -3.03 -6.51 -0.84
C SER A 98 -1.60 -6.10 -1.24
N THR A 99 -0.58 -6.76 -0.69
CA THR A 99 0.82 -6.59 -1.11
C THR A 99 1.04 -7.02 -2.56
N ALA A 100 0.46 -8.14 -2.99
CA ALA A 100 0.52 -8.59 -4.38
C ALA A 100 -0.12 -7.56 -5.34
N ALA A 101 -1.25 -6.96 -4.96
CA ALA A 101 -1.86 -5.87 -5.72
C ALA A 101 -0.94 -4.66 -5.85
N LEU A 102 -0.26 -4.28 -4.76
CA LEU A 102 0.74 -3.21 -4.80
C LEU A 102 1.89 -3.54 -5.75
N MET A 103 2.42 -4.76 -5.72
CA MET A 103 3.50 -5.18 -6.62
C MET A 103 3.08 -5.10 -8.10
N ILE A 104 1.86 -5.54 -8.42
CA ILE A 104 1.29 -5.39 -9.77
C ILE A 104 1.18 -3.91 -10.15
N LEU A 105 0.69 -3.07 -9.24
CA LEU A 105 0.54 -1.63 -9.46
C LEU A 105 1.88 -0.95 -9.74
N LEU A 106 2.93 -1.25 -8.96
CA LEU A 106 4.27 -0.66 -9.13
C LEU A 106 4.91 -1.04 -10.48
N HIS A 107 4.48 -2.13 -11.10
CA HIS A 107 4.94 -2.57 -12.42
C HIS A 107 4.00 -2.18 -13.58
N ALA A 108 2.87 -1.53 -13.28
CA ALA A 108 1.94 -1.06 -14.30
C ALA A 108 2.56 0.09 -15.11
N PRO A 109 2.46 0.06 -16.46
CA PRO A 109 3.05 1.12 -17.29
C PRO A 109 2.18 2.39 -17.39
N ASP A 110 1.10 2.49 -16.61
CA ASP A 110 0.08 3.55 -16.67
C ASP A 110 0.18 4.43 -15.41
N LEU A 111 0.88 5.56 -15.54
CA LEU A 111 1.08 6.49 -14.42
C LEU A 111 -0.24 7.10 -13.93
N ASP A 112 -1.20 7.39 -14.80
CA ASP A 112 -2.50 7.94 -14.37
C ASP A 112 -3.27 6.92 -13.51
N PHE A 113 -3.19 5.65 -13.86
CA PHE A 113 -3.76 4.58 -13.04
C PHE A 113 -3.03 4.45 -11.69
N GLN A 114 -1.70 4.55 -11.69
CA GLN A 114 -0.91 4.53 -10.45
C GLN A 114 -1.26 5.69 -9.54
N LEU A 115 -1.42 6.90 -10.07
CA LEU A 115 -1.82 8.09 -9.30
C LEU A 115 -3.21 7.94 -8.69
N ARG A 116 -4.18 7.43 -9.45
CA ARG A 116 -5.52 7.15 -8.91
C ARG A 116 -5.48 6.10 -7.80
N CYS A 117 -4.72 5.03 -7.99
CA CYS A 117 -4.59 3.99 -6.96
C CYS A 117 -3.86 4.51 -5.73
N ARG A 118 -2.84 5.37 -5.87
CA ARG A 118 -2.18 6.04 -4.74
C ARG A 118 -3.20 6.77 -3.86
N ASP A 119 -4.12 7.50 -4.47
CA ASP A 119 -5.14 8.26 -3.73
C ASP A 119 -6.12 7.31 -3.01
N LEU A 120 -6.56 6.23 -3.67
CA LEU A 120 -7.38 5.18 -3.03
C LEU A 120 -6.64 4.48 -1.87
N ILE A 121 -5.35 4.22 -2.02
CA ILE A 121 -4.53 3.64 -0.94
C ILE A 121 -4.39 4.64 0.20
N ALA A 122 -4.22 5.94 -0.07
CA ALA A 122 -4.14 6.97 0.96
C ALA A 122 -5.43 7.04 1.79
N GLU A 123 -6.60 7.01 1.15
CA GLU A 123 -7.89 6.93 1.83
C GLU A 123 -8.00 5.66 2.70
N ALA A 124 -7.64 4.51 2.15
CA ALA A 124 -7.67 3.24 2.87
C ALA A 124 -6.70 3.21 4.07
N VAL A 125 -5.55 3.89 4.00
CA VAL A 125 -4.60 4.04 5.12
C VAL A 125 -5.20 4.91 6.22
N LEU A 126 -5.84 6.05 5.87
CA LEU A 126 -6.52 6.92 6.84
C LEU A 126 -7.65 6.18 7.58
N GLU A 127 -8.31 5.24 6.93
CA GLU A 127 -9.36 4.40 7.51
C GLU A 127 -8.82 3.14 8.23
N GLY A 128 -7.50 2.96 8.29
CA GLY A 128 -6.87 1.80 8.93
C GLY A 128 -7.05 0.48 8.17
N ARG A 129 -7.47 0.51 6.91
CA ARG A 129 -7.75 -0.67 6.07
C ARG A 129 -6.58 -1.10 5.17
N CYS A 130 -5.52 -0.29 5.11
CA CYS A 130 -4.33 -0.57 4.32
C CYS A 130 -3.07 -0.19 5.07
N SER A 131 -1.96 -0.87 4.79
CA SER A 131 -0.67 -0.57 5.39
C SER A 131 -0.13 0.78 4.92
N ALA A 132 0.37 1.63 5.83
CA ALA A 132 1.05 2.87 5.49
C ALA A 132 2.34 2.63 4.66
N VAL A 133 2.94 1.44 4.77
CA VAL A 133 4.06 1.00 3.92
C VAL A 133 3.63 0.99 2.45
N HIS A 134 2.42 0.51 2.13
CA HIS A 134 1.92 0.50 0.75
C HIS A 134 1.84 1.92 0.17
N LEU A 135 1.31 2.85 0.96
CA LEU A 135 1.26 4.26 0.55
C LEU A 135 2.68 4.83 0.32
N ALA A 136 3.63 4.52 1.19
CA ALA A 136 5.00 4.98 1.05
C ALA A 136 5.63 4.51 -0.27
N TYR A 137 5.46 3.24 -0.64
CA TYR A 137 6.00 2.70 -1.89
C TYR A 137 5.36 3.33 -3.14
N ILE A 138 4.04 3.43 -3.19
CA ILE A 138 3.38 3.99 -4.37
C ILE A 138 3.57 5.52 -4.48
N ALA A 139 3.61 6.24 -3.36
CA ALA A 139 3.85 7.68 -3.36
C ALA A 139 5.26 8.01 -3.89
N ASP A 140 6.28 7.30 -3.43
CA ASP A 140 7.65 7.46 -3.93
C ASP A 140 7.79 7.05 -5.39
N HIS A 141 7.11 5.95 -5.78
CA HIS A 141 7.10 5.52 -7.17
C HIS A 141 6.54 6.62 -8.08
N CYS A 142 5.35 7.12 -7.78
CA CYS A 142 4.73 8.20 -8.55
C CYS A 142 5.57 9.49 -8.55
N ALA A 143 6.20 9.84 -7.42
CA ALA A 143 7.07 11.00 -7.36
C ALA A 143 8.27 10.87 -8.32
N VAL A 144 8.94 9.71 -8.32
CA VAL A 144 10.08 9.44 -9.20
C VAL A 144 9.67 9.45 -10.68
N GLU A 145 8.54 8.82 -11.03
CA GLU A 145 8.01 8.81 -12.41
C GLU A 145 7.64 10.23 -12.91
N GLN A 146 7.27 11.12 -11.99
CA GLN A 146 7.03 12.54 -12.28
C GLN A 146 8.29 13.43 -12.23
N GLY A 147 9.48 12.85 -12.02
CA GLY A 147 10.73 13.58 -11.87
C GLY A 147 10.83 14.39 -10.57
N GLN A 148 10.02 14.04 -9.55
CA GLN A 148 9.98 14.71 -8.26
C GLN A 148 10.80 13.95 -7.21
N PRO A 149 11.35 14.66 -6.22
CA PRO A 149 11.98 14.00 -5.07
C PRO A 149 10.97 13.19 -4.28
N GLN A 150 11.36 11.97 -3.91
CA GLN A 150 10.56 11.05 -3.10
C GLN A 150 10.51 11.44 -1.62
N PHE A 151 9.54 10.89 -0.87
CA PHE A 151 9.33 11.19 0.55
C PHE A 151 10.06 10.22 1.48
N TYR A 152 10.08 8.92 1.12
CA TYR A 152 10.51 7.83 2.00
C TYR A 152 11.77 7.12 1.53
N GLY A 153 12.30 7.45 0.35
CA GLY A 153 13.51 6.84 -0.17
C GLY A 153 13.35 5.35 -0.52
N THR A 154 12.14 4.92 -0.89
CA THR A 154 11.87 3.51 -1.21
C THR A 154 12.37 3.10 -2.58
N ARG A 155 12.49 4.05 -3.52
CA ARG A 155 12.98 3.83 -4.89
C ARG A 155 14.48 4.07 -4.98
N VAL A 156 15.18 3.09 -5.57
CA VAL A 156 16.62 3.15 -5.82
C VAL A 156 16.89 2.97 -7.32
N SER A 157 17.93 3.62 -7.81
CA SER A 157 18.41 3.39 -9.16
C SER A 157 18.96 1.96 -9.28
N PRO A 158 18.53 1.16 -10.26
CA PRO A 158 19.02 -0.20 -10.45
C PRO A 158 20.51 -0.25 -10.82
N GLU A 159 21.03 0.82 -11.43
CA GLU A 159 22.44 0.90 -11.89
C GLU A 159 23.40 1.24 -10.75
N THR A 160 22.98 2.16 -9.86
CA THR A 160 23.85 2.69 -8.80
C THR A 160 23.56 2.14 -7.41
N LEU A 161 22.40 1.51 -7.23
CA LEU A 161 21.82 1.09 -5.94
C LEU A 161 21.74 2.25 -4.92
N ARG A 162 21.64 3.49 -5.44
CA ARG A 162 21.44 4.70 -4.62
C ARG A 162 19.98 5.14 -4.70
N PRO A 163 19.42 5.67 -3.61
CA PRO A 163 18.09 6.25 -3.65
C PRO A 163 18.03 7.40 -4.66
N TYR A 164 16.91 7.52 -5.37
CA TYR A 164 16.58 8.74 -6.10
C TYR A 164 16.51 9.93 -5.12
N PRO A 165 16.57 11.19 -5.59
CA PRO A 165 16.50 12.35 -4.73
C PRO A 165 15.38 12.28 -3.71
N VAL A 166 15.65 12.64 -2.46
CA VAL A 166 14.71 12.57 -1.33
C VAL A 166 14.45 13.97 -0.81
N ARG A 167 13.19 14.28 -0.49
CA ARG A 167 12.81 15.53 0.19
C ARG A 167 13.30 15.52 1.62
N GLN A 168 13.84 16.64 2.09
CA GLN A 168 14.26 16.85 3.46
C GLN A 168 15.00 15.61 4.06
N PRO A 169 16.22 15.32 3.58
CA PRO A 169 16.96 14.12 3.98
C PRO A 169 17.19 14.01 5.48
N GLN A 170 17.19 15.15 6.20
CA GLN A 170 17.47 15.24 7.64
C GLN A 170 16.41 14.53 8.50
N THR A 171 15.14 14.52 8.03
CA THR A 171 14.00 13.91 8.75
C THR A 171 13.50 12.64 8.06
N LEU A 172 14.30 12.08 7.17
CA LEU A 172 13.89 10.91 6.37
C LEU A 172 13.59 9.68 7.23
N ASP A 173 14.50 9.35 8.14
CA ASP A 173 14.35 8.14 8.95
C ASP A 173 13.21 8.26 9.97
N GLU A 174 12.87 9.47 10.42
CA GLU A 174 11.66 9.73 11.20
C GLU A 174 10.41 9.41 10.42
N ARG A 175 10.27 9.97 9.19
CA ARG A 175 9.13 9.68 8.32
C ARG A 175 9.01 8.21 7.95
N ARG A 176 10.15 7.54 7.77
CA ARG A 176 10.18 6.09 7.51
C ARG A 176 9.67 5.29 8.69
N HIS A 177 10.12 5.65 9.90
CA HIS A 177 9.64 5.04 11.14
C HIS A 177 8.13 5.20 11.31
N ASP A 178 7.57 6.39 11.04
CA ASP A 178 6.15 6.69 11.18
C ASP A 178 5.25 5.79 10.30
N VAL A 179 5.77 5.31 9.18
CA VAL A 179 5.05 4.40 8.29
C VAL A 179 5.45 2.93 8.43
N GLY A 180 6.31 2.61 9.41
CA GLY A 180 6.75 1.23 9.66
C GLY A 180 7.91 0.75 8.78
N LEU A 181 8.66 1.67 8.16
CA LEU A 181 9.88 1.36 7.41
C LEU A 181 11.12 1.50 8.31
N GLY A 182 12.06 0.57 8.16
CA GLY A 182 13.38 0.69 8.82
C GLY A 182 14.23 1.81 8.21
N PRO A 183 15.36 2.19 8.86
CA PRO A 183 16.26 3.23 8.38
C PRO A 183 16.74 2.98 6.93
N LEU A 184 16.90 4.06 6.15
CA LEU A 184 17.31 3.96 4.73
C LEU A 184 18.66 3.23 4.56
N ALA A 185 19.59 3.45 5.49
CA ALA A 185 20.89 2.79 5.46
C ALA A 185 20.80 1.27 5.54
N GLU A 186 19.83 0.72 6.25
CA GLU A 186 19.58 -0.72 6.34
C GLU A 186 19.01 -1.29 5.04
N GLN A 187 18.04 -0.61 4.46
CA GLN A 187 17.50 -0.98 3.14
C GLN A 187 18.61 -1.00 2.08
N THR A 188 19.43 0.04 2.05
CA THR A 188 20.53 0.15 1.09
C THR A 188 21.57 -0.98 1.27
N ARG A 189 21.88 -1.33 2.52
CA ARG A 189 22.78 -2.46 2.82
C ARG A 189 22.18 -3.80 2.38
N ALA A 190 20.89 -4.02 2.63
CA ALA A 190 20.20 -5.23 2.22
C ALA A 190 20.21 -5.39 0.69
N LEU A 191 19.91 -4.32 -0.05
CA LEU A 191 19.96 -4.34 -1.53
C LEU A 191 21.35 -4.63 -2.08
N ARG A 192 22.41 -4.06 -1.49
CA ARG A 192 23.79 -4.33 -1.91
C ARG A 192 24.21 -5.78 -1.66
N ARG A 193 23.78 -6.38 -0.55
CA ARG A 193 24.05 -7.81 -0.26
C ARG A 193 23.37 -8.74 -1.28
N VAL A 194 22.17 -8.39 -1.72
CA VAL A 194 21.47 -9.18 -2.76
C VAL A 194 22.15 -9.02 -4.11
N ALA A 195 22.66 -7.83 -4.43
CA ALA A 195 23.33 -7.55 -5.69
C ALA A 195 24.76 -8.14 -5.76
N ASP A 196 25.45 -8.25 -4.61
CA ASP A 196 26.78 -8.87 -4.50
C ASP A 196 26.80 -9.92 -3.36
N PRO A 197 26.40 -11.16 -3.66
CA PRO A 197 26.33 -12.24 -2.67
C PRO A 197 27.72 -12.71 -2.17
N ARG A 198 28.80 -12.08 -2.62
CA ARG A 198 30.18 -12.40 -2.20
C ARG A 198 30.78 -11.36 -1.23
N SER A 199 30.00 -10.35 -0.81
CA SER A 199 30.43 -9.30 0.15
C SER A 199 30.07 -9.66 1.58
#